data_770d876464b6a522d1b6450e94e55e18
#
_entry.id   770d876464b6a522d1b6450e94e55e18
#
_cell.length_a   1.000
_cell.length_b   1.000
_cell.length_c   1.000
_cell.angle_alpha   90.00
_cell.angle_beta   90.00
_cell.angle_gamma   90.00
#
_symmetry.space_group_name_H-M   'P 1'
#
loop_
_entity.id
_entity.type
_entity.pdbx_description
1 polymer ?
#
loop_
_entity_poly.entity_id
_entity_poly.type
_entity_poly.pdbx_seq_one_letter_code
_entity_poly.pdbx_strand_id
1 'polypeptide(L)'
;MYSIEFAPKAENFLKRLNKNEADIILGKIYSIRENPFRFLKRLKGEKLWRLRIMKYRAEMDVVVSANKIIVLRIGHRKNVYD
;
A
#
# COMPACT_ATOMS: atom_id res chain seq x y z
N MET A 1 5.32 3.76 15.74
CA MET A 1 4.50 4.06 14.54
C MET A 1 5.39 4.09 13.31
N TYR A 2 4.98 3.42 12.25
CA TYR A 2 5.77 3.39 11.02
C TYR A 2 5.58 4.68 10.23
N SER A 3 6.64 5.13 9.56
CA SER A 3 6.52 6.19 8.56
C SER A 3 6.13 5.57 7.22
N ILE A 4 5.50 6.37 6.36
CA ILE A 4 5.03 5.90 5.05
C ILE A 4 5.75 6.68 3.96
N GLU A 5 6.31 5.95 2.99
CA GLU A 5 6.88 6.53 1.77
C GLU A 5 6.17 5.92 0.57
N PHE A 6 6.07 6.67 -0.50
CA PHE A 6 5.44 6.23 -1.74
C PHE A 6 6.47 6.22 -2.86
N ALA A 7 6.64 5.07 -3.49
CA ALA A 7 7.46 4.98 -4.68
C ALA A 7 6.77 5.73 -5.83
N PRO A 8 7.52 6.15 -6.85
CA PRO A 8 6.94 6.94 -7.95
C PRO A 8 5.73 6.31 -8.62
N LYS A 9 5.72 5.00 -8.81
CA LYS A 9 4.57 4.31 -9.42
C LYS A 9 3.31 4.47 -8.57
N ALA A 10 3.43 4.30 -7.27
CA ALA A 10 2.29 4.44 -6.37
C ALA A 10 1.80 5.88 -6.34
N GLU A 11 2.72 6.82 -6.26
CA GLU A 11 2.40 8.24 -6.25
C GLU A 11 1.68 8.65 -7.54
N ASN A 12 2.18 8.20 -8.69
CA ASN A 12 1.56 8.51 -9.97
C ASN A 12 0.16 7.93 -10.10
N PHE A 13 -0.04 6.72 -9.58
CA PHE A 13 -1.36 6.12 -9.60
C PHE A 13 -2.36 6.97 -8.81
N LEU A 14 -1.96 7.41 -7.63
CA LEU A 14 -2.83 8.22 -6.77
C LEU A 14 -3.18 9.56 -7.43
N LYS A 15 -2.23 10.16 -8.14
CA LYS A 15 -2.45 11.43 -8.83
C LYS A 15 -3.47 11.33 -9.95
N ARG A 16 -3.67 10.14 -10.52
CA ARG A 16 -4.62 9.93 -11.61
C ARG A 16 -6.04 9.63 -11.11
N LEU A 17 -6.19 9.30 -9.86
CA LEU A 17 -7.50 9.01 -9.30
C LEU A 17 -8.23 10.31 -8.97
N ASN A 18 -9.57 10.23 -8.91
CA ASN A 18 -10.31 11.35 -8.36
C ASN A 18 -9.96 11.48 -6.86
N LYS A 19 -10.17 12.69 -6.36
CA LYS A 19 -9.75 13.02 -5.00
C LYS A 19 -10.40 12.13 -3.95
N ASN A 20 -11.67 11.80 -4.11
CA ASN A 20 -12.38 10.99 -3.11
C ASN A 20 -11.77 9.61 -2.98
N GLU A 21 -11.50 8.95 -4.10
CA GLU A 21 -10.89 7.62 -4.06
C GLU A 21 -9.46 7.68 -3.55
N ALA A 22 -8.69 8.67 -3.97
CA ALA A 22 -7.32 8.82 -3.49
C ALA A 22 -7.30 9.03 -1.97
N ASP A 23 -8.20 9.85 -1.45
CA ASP A 23 -8.28 10.10 -0.01
C ASP A 23 -8.64 8.84 0.77
N ILE A 24 -9.53 8.02 0.25
CA ILE A 24 -9.91 6.77 0.89
C ILE A 24 -8.71 5.81 0.93
N ILE A 25 -7.99 5.71 -0.18
CA ILE A 25 -6.80 4.85 -0.24
C ILE A 25 -5.74 5.33 0.73
N LEU A 26 -5.45 6.62 0.73
CA LEU A 26 -4.45 7.19 1.64
C LEU A 26 -4.85 7.00 3.10
N GLY A 27 -6.12 7.23 3.42
CA GLY A 27 -6.62 7.04 4.77
C GLY A 27 -6.42 5.62 5.25
N LYS A 28 -6.70 4.64 4.39
CA LYS A 28 -6.52 3.23 4.73
C LYS A 28 -5.04 2.89 4.94
N ILE A 29 -4.17 3.37 4.06
CA ILE A 29 -2.73 3.13 4.18
C ILE A 29 -2.20 3.72 5.48
N TYR A 30 -2.55 4.96 5.78
CA TYR A 30 -2.10 5.58 7.02
C TYR A 30 -2.69 4.92 8.27
N SER A 31 -3.87 4.32 8.17
CA SER A 31 -4.51 3.69 9.33
C SER A 31 -3.76 2.45 9.83
N ILE A 32 -2.91 1.84 9.02
CA ILE A 32 -2.20 0.63 9.42
C ILE A 32 -0.84 0.90 10.06
N ARG A 33 -0.44 2.16 10.23
CA ARG A 33 0.91 2.53 10.70
C ARG A 33 1.27 1.98 12.07
N GLU A 34 0.29 1.85 12.94
CA GLU A 34 0.54 1.36 14.31
C GLU A 34 0.90 -0.11 14.33
N ASN A 35 0.22 -0.90 13.52
CA ASN A 35 0.40 -2.34 13.51
C ASN A 35 0.11 -2.89 12.11
N PRO A 36 1.05 -2.69 11.17
CA PRO A 36 0.80 -3.05 9.78
C PRO A 36 0.56 -4.54 9.58
N PHE A 37 1.24 -5.40 10.34
CA PHE A 37 1.14 -6.85 10.13
C PHE A 37 -0.22 -7.42 10.48
N ARG A 38 -1.03 -6.68 11.21
CA ARG A 38 -2.40 -7.07 11.48
C ARG A 38 -3.28 -7.02 10.24
N PHE A 39 -2.96 -6.13 9.30
CA PHE A 39 -3.79 -5.86 8.11
C PHE A 39 -3.20 -6.36 6.82
N LEU A 40 -1.89 -6.53 6.78
CA LEU A 40 -1.19 -6.90 5.56
C LEU A 40 -1.13 -8.41 5.41
N LYS A 41 -1.18 -8.85 4.15
CA LYS A 41 -0.97 -10.24 3.82
C LYS A 41 0.30 -10.38 3.00
N ARG A 42 1.09 -11.41 3.29
CA ARG A 42 2.31 -11.69 2.58
C ARG A 42 2.00 -12.17 1.17
N LEU A 43 2.69 -11.63 0.19
CA LEU A 43 2.59 -12.14 -1.17
C LEU A 43 3.41 -13.42 -1.29
N LYS A 44 2.78 -14.44 -1.85
CA LYS A 44 3.40 -15.75 -1.95
C LYS A 44 4.64 -15.67 -2.84
N GLY A 45 5.76 -16.19 -2.32
CA GLY A 45 7.00 -16.22 -3.08
C GLY A 45 7.76 -14.91 -3.12
N GLU A 46 7.30 -13.87 -2.43
CA GLU A 46 7.95 -12.57 -2.43
C GLU A 46 8.06 -12.02 -1.02
N LYS A 47 8.98 -11.07 -0.84
CA LYS A 47 9.15 -10.39 0.46
C LYS A 47 8.28 -9.16 0.56
N LEU A 48 7.20 -9.11 -0.19
CA LEU A 48 6.29 -7.98 -0.23
C LEU A 48 5.00 -8.31 0.49
N TRP A 49 4.29 -7.26 0.87
CA TRP A 49 3.01 -7.35 1.55
C TRP A 49 1.96 -6.64 0.73
N ARG A 50 0.71 -7.08 0.87
CA ARG A 50 -0.40 -6.44 0.17
C ARG A 50 -1.44 -5.95 1.14
N LEU A 51 -2.09 -4.86 0.75
CA LEU A 51 -3.23 -4.30 1.45
C LEU A 51 -4.38 -4.16 0.45
N ARG A 52 -5.51 -4.77 0.77
CA ARG A 52 -6.71 -4.63 -0.05
C ARG A 52 -7.47 -3.39 0.39
N ILE A 53 -7.82 -2.54 -0.60
CA ILE A 53 -8.56 -1.32 -0.35
C ILE A 53 -9.62 -1.21 -1.41
N MET A 54 -10.88 -1.56 -1.08
CA MET A 54 -11.96 -1.58 -2.06
C MET A 54 -11.60 -2.45 -3.28
N LYS A 55 -11.68 -1.91 -4.48
CA LYS A 55 -11.30 -2.60 -5.72
C LYS A 55 -9.81 -2.50 -6.04
N TYR A 56 -9.05 -1.89 -5.13
CA TYR A 56 -7.63 -1.66 -5.34
C TYR A 56 -6.79 -2.57 -4.47
N ARG A 57 -5.52 -2.66 -4.82
CA ARG A 57 -4.52 -3.37 -4.04
C ARG A 57 -3.25 -2.53 -3.99
N ALA A 58 -2.69 -2.38 -2.80
CA ALA A 58 -1.39 -1.76 -2.62
C ALA A 58 -0.37 -2.84 -2.27
N GLU A 59 0.78 -2.79 -2.93
CA GLU A 59 1.91 -3.66 -2.61
C GLU A 59 2.96 -2.81 -1.93
N MET A 60 3.50 -3.31 -0.83
CA MET A 60 4.42 -2.53 -0.02
C MET A 60 5.49 -3.39 0.62
N ASP A 61 6.61 -2.75 0.91
CA ASP A 61 7.69 -3.33 1.67
C ASP A 61 7.62 -2.75 3.08
N VAL A 62 7.85 -3.59 4.08
CA VAL A 62 7.88 -3.15 5.47
C VAL A 62 9.29 -3.34 5.99
N VAL A 63 9.98 -2.25 6.24
CA VAL A 63 11.36 -2.27 6.75
C VAL A 63 11.30 -2.05 8.25
N VAL A 64 11.26 -3.15 9.00
CA VAL A 64 11.08 -3.12 10.45
C VAL A 64 12.21 -2.37 11.13
N SER A 65 13.45 -2.62 10.70
CA SER A 65 14.63 -1.98 11.30
C SER A 65 14.62 -0.46 11.16
N ALA A 66 13.99 0.05 10.10
CA ALA A 66 13.90 1.49 9.87
C ALA A 66 12.53 2.06 10.24
N ASN A 67 11.64 1.23 10.74
CA ASN A 67 10.30 1.63 11.14
C ASN A 67 9.56 2.33 9.98
N LYS A 68 9.64 1.74 8.79
CA LYS A 68 9.21 2.36 7.55
C LYS A 68 8.39 1.41 6.69
N ILE A 69 7.33 1.92 6.08
CA ILE A 69 6.54 1.23 5.07
C ILE A 69 6.75 1.96 3.74
N ILE A 70 7.12 1.22 2.71
CA ILE A 70 7.28 1.80 1.37
C ILE A 70 6.18 1.23 0.49
N VAL A 71 5.28 2.08 0.03
CA VAL A 71 4.22 1.67 -0.89
C VAL A 71 4.79 1.68 -2.29
N LEU A 72 4.99 0.48 -2.85
CA LEU A 72 5.69 0.31 -4.11
C LEU A 72 4.79 0.55 -5.31
N ARG A 73 3.57 0.00 -5.27
CA ARG A 73 2.60 0.26 -6.33
C ARG A 73 1.18 0.05 -5.84
N ILE A 74 0.26 0.71 -6.51
CA ILE A 74 -1.18 0.59 -6.25
C ILE A 74 -1.84 0.37 -7.60
N GLY A 75 -2.84 -0.48 -7.65
CA GLY A 75 -3.57 -0.73 -8.89
C GLY A 75 -4.87 -1.44 -8.62
N HIS A 76 -5.64 -1.67 -9.67
CA HIS A 76 -6.84 -2.47 -9.57
C HIS A 76 -6.47 -3.91 -9.26
N ARG A 77 -7.25 -4.55 -8.39
CA ARG A 77 -6.94 -5.93 -7.97
C ARG A 77 -6.81 -6.88 -9.15
N LYS A 78 -7.57 -6.67 -10.21
CA LYS A 78 -7.47 -7.48 -11.42
C LYS A 78 -6.09 -7.38 -12.08
N ASN A 79 -5.51 -6.18 -12.09
CA ASN A 79 -4.27 -5.92 -12.82
C ASN A 79 -3.02 -6.17 -12.01
N VAL A 80 -3.11 -5.96 -10.71
CA VAL A 80 -1.96 -6.11 -9.82
C VAL A 80 -1.79 -7.55 -9.38
N TYR A 81 -2.84 -8.32 -9.48
CA TYR A 81 -2.90 -9.68 -8.97
C TYR A 81 -1.96 -10.65 -9.69
N ASP A 82 -1.66 -10.39 -10.91
CA ASP A 82 -0.79 -11.28 -11.67
C ASP A 82 0.65 -11.26 -11.14
#